data_8c5a6a8bb1a3fe652b4375df0dfdaece
#
_entry.id   8c5a6a8bb1a3fe652b4375df0dfdaece
#
_cell.length_a   1.000
_cell.length_b   1.000
_cell.length_c   1.000
_cell.angle_alpha   90.00
_cell.angle_beta   90.00
_cell.angle_gamma   90.00
#
_symmetry.space_group_name_H-M   'P 1'
#
loop_
_entity.id
_entity.type
_entity.pdbx_description
1 polymer ?
#
loop_
_entity_poly.entity_id
_entity_poly.type
_entity_poly.pdbx_seq_one_letter_code
_entity_poly.pdbx_strand_id
1 'polypeptide(L)'
;LTTFTQYLTEVDWAANNPKEKDFPFRRGPAKKIVPYMSMEKTQISPIMTNSEQVLNLGPNAYAKPATALNILRETVLGPELFDRAFKEYAERWAFKHPTPADFFRSMEDASGTDLEWFWRGWFYGVDHVDVAMTGIKKFKIGEQSSETFKEAVTADDEFNEFAANLSEEQKAQVEEKPFFYEVSLENKGGLVMPVILEFTYADGSREVNRIPAEIWRKYAEKISIVFNSDKEVTSIVLDPFEETADIDISNNYWPKQELPSRFQLYKEKGSGER
;
A
#
# COMPACT_ATOMS: atom_id res chain seq x y z
N LEU A 1 -2.06 -20.44 6.73
CA LEU A 1 -0.62 -20.67 6.65
C LEU A 1 -0.23 -21.54 5.45
N THR A 2 -0.82 -22.71 5.26
CA THR A 2 -0.46 -23.68 4.19
C THR A 2 -0.45 -23.04 2.79
N THR A 3 -1.47 -22.27 2.43
CA THR A 3 -1.54 -21.60 1.12
C THR A 3 -0.44 -20.56 0.94
N PHE A 4 -0.08 -19.85 2.00
CA PHE A 4 1.04 -18.92 1.99
C PHE A 4 2.38 -19.64 1.81
N THR A 5 2.62 -20.73 2.55
CA THR A 5 3.83 -21.55 2.42
C THR A 5 3.95 -22.16 1.02
N GLN A 6 2.82 -22.64 0.46
CA GLN A 6 2.77 -23.09 -0.93
C GLN A 6 3.23 -22.00 -1.90
N TYR A 7 2.74 -20.75 -1.72
CA TYR A 7 3.17 -19.63 -2.54
C TYR A 7 4.68 -19.37 -2.46
N LEU A 8 5.25 -19.38 -1.25
CA LEU A 8 6.70 -19.23 -1.09
C LEU A 8 7.49 -20.34 -1.78
N THR A 9 7.02 -21.59 -1.71
CA THR A 9 7.62 -22.74 -2.41
C THR A 9 7.57 -22.54 -3.92
N GLU A 10 6.47 -22.03 -4.45
CA GLU A 10 6.33 -21.76 -5.89
C GLU A 10 7.29 -20.63 -6.34
N VAL A 11 7.48 -19.59 -5.52
CA VAL A 11 8.43 -18.51 -5.79
C VAL A 11 9.86 -19.03 -5.81
N ASP A 12 10.25 -19.82 -4.80
CA ASP A 12 11.58 -20.41 -4.70
C ASP A 12 11.84 -21.36 -5.88
N TRP A 13 10.86 -22.22 -6.18
CA TRP A 13 10.98 -23.16 -7.31
C TRP A 13 11.15 -22.41 -8.64
N ALA A 14 10.36 -21.36 -8.89
CA ALA A 14 10.45 -20.55 -10.11
C ALA A 14 11.79 -19.82 -10.23
N ALA A 15 12.35 -19.35 -9.12
CA ALA A 15 13.68 -18.73 -9.09
C ALA A 15 14.79 -19.72 -9.49
N ASN A 16 14.66 -20.97 -9.06
CA ASN A 16 15.62 -22.05 -9.35
C ASN A 16 15.39 -22.73 -10.71
N ASN A 17 14.22 -22.53 -11.34
CA ASN A 17 13.82 -23.15 -12.62
C ASN A 17 13.32 -22.10 -13.64
N PRO A 18 14.15 -21.16 -14.08
CA PRO A 18 13.71 -19.98 -14.88
C PRO A 18 13.16 -20.34 -16.26
N LYS A 19 13.34 -21.58 -16.75
CA LYS A 19 12.84 -22.04 -18.06
C LYS A 19 11.37 -22.45 -18.04
N GLU A 20 10.81 -22.75 -16.87
CA GLU A 20 9.42 -23.18 -16.69
C GLU A 20 8.59 -21.99 -16.19
N LYS A 21 8.04 -21.20 -17.13
CA LYS A 21 7.38 -19.93 -16.83
C LYS A 21 5.96 -20.05 -16.25
N ASP A 22 5.31 -21.21 -16.37
CA ASP A 22 3.88 -21.34 -16.07
C ASP A 22 3.63 -22.41 -15.01
N PHE A 23 3.84 -22.05 -13.75
CA PHE A 23 3.31 -22.87 -12.66
C PHE A 23 1.83 -22.51 -12.44
N PRO A 24 0.88 -23.45 -12.70
CA PRO A 24 -0.54 -23.12 -12.80
C PRO A 24 -1.20 -22.66 -11.50
N PHE A 25 -0.54 -22.84 -10.36
CA PHE A 25 -1.09 -22.54 -9.03
C PHE A 25 -0.51 -21.32 -8.33
N ARG A 26 0.15 -20.41 -9.04
CA ARG A 26 0.68 -19.16 -8.43
C ARG A 26 -0.41 -18.38 -7.73
N ARG A 27 -0.31 -18.27 -6.42
CA ARG A 27 -1.15 -17.45 -5.55
C ARG A 27 -0.33 -16.26 -5.04
N GLY A 28 -0.71 -15.08 -5.35
CA GLY A 28 -0.08 -13.77 -5.22
C GLY A 28 -0.15 -13.11 -6.57
N PRO A 29 0.21 -11.89 -6.84
CA PRO A 29 0.45 -10.76 -5.95
C PRO A 29 -0.84 -10.27 -5.27
N ALA A 30 -0.74 -9.22 -4.43
CA ALA A 30 -1.83 -8.64 -3.64
C ALA A 30 -3.09 -8.34 -4.47
N LYS A 31 -2.94 -7.81 -5.67
CA LYS A 31 -4.06 -7.49 -6.58
C LYS A 31 -4.97 -8.68 -6.93
N LYS A 32 -4.53 -9.92 -6.76
CA LYS A 32 -5.37 -11.10 -7.07
C LYS A 32 -6.53 -11.28 -6.09
N ILE A 33 -6.47 -10.69 -4.89
CA ILE A 33 -7.56 -10.73 -3.92
C ILE A 33 -8.58 -9.62 -4.14
N VAL A 34 -8.25 -8.60 -4.95
CA VAL A 34 -9.11 -7.44 -5.22
C VAL A 34 -10.54 -7.82 -5.66
N PRO A 35 -10.76 -8.78 -6.58
CA PRO A 35 -12.12 -9.17 -6.96
C PRO A 35 -12.98 -9.66 -5.78
N TYR A 36 -12.38 -10.36 -4.81
CA TYR A 36 -13.06 -10.79 -3.60
C TYR A 36 -13.28 -9.62 -2.64
N MET A 37 -12.25 -8.80 -2.41
CA MET A 37 -12.32 -7.65 -1.50
C MET A 37 -13.27 -6.55 -2.01
N SER A 38 -13.53 -6.49 -3.32
CA SER A 38 -14.46 -5.54 -3.96
C SER A 38 -15.94 -5.99 -3.91
N MET A 39 -16.22 -7.17 -3.35
CA MET A 39 -17.60 -7.64 -3.21
C MET A 39 -18.33 -6.84 -2.13
N GLU A 40 -19.66 -6.88 -2.16
CA GLU A 40 -20.47 -6.28 -1.10
C GLU A 40 -20.12 -6.87 0.28
N LYS A 41 -20.03 -6.04 1.32
CA LYS A 41 -19.66 -6.47 2.68
C LYS A 41 -20.55 -7.60 3.23
N THR A 42 -21.80 -7.69 2.75
CA THR A 42 -22.74 -8.77 3.09
C THR A 42 -22.37 -10.14 2.49
N GLN A 43 -21.46 -10.16 1.52
CA GLN A 43 -20.99 -11.38 0.85
C GLN A 43 -19.57 -11.81 1.29
N ILE A 44 -18.97 -11.03 2.16
CA ILE A 44 -17.62 -11.27 2.70
C ILE A 44 -17.74 -11.64 4.18
N SER A 45 -16.94 -12.60 4.62
CA SER A 45 -16.80 -12.94 6.05
C SER A 45 -15.41 -12.55 6.55
N PRO A 46 -15.25 -12.18 7.84
CA PRO A 46 -13.93 -12.16 8.47
C PRO A 46 -13.24 -13.52 8.35
N ILE A 47 -11.90 -13.54 8.26
CA ILE A 47 -11.13 -14.81 8.26
C ILE A 47 -11.42 -15.62 9.52
N MET A 48 -11.64 -14.91 10.65
CA MET A 48 -11.90 -15.51 11.96
C MET A 48 -13.35 -15.97 12.17
N THR A 49 -14.18 -15.99 11.11
CA THR A 49 -15.55 -16.50 11.19
C THR A 49 -15.55 -18.01 11.42
N ASN A 50 -16.54 -18.50 12.18
CA ASN A 50 -16.75 -19.93 12.36
C ASN A 50 -16.91 -20.62 11.00
N SER A 51 -16.23 -21.75 10.82
CA SER A 51 -16.17 -22.49 9.55
C SER A 51 -17.54 -22.85 8.93
N GLU A 52 -18.57 -23.03 9.76
CA GLU A 52 -19.93 -23.33 9.32
C GLU A 52 -20.68 -22.10 8.76
N GLN A 53 -20.17 -20.90 9.01
CA GLN A 53 -20.79 -19.62 8.64
C GLN A 53 -20.01 -18.84 7.59
N VAL A 54 -18.89 -19.39 7.11
CA VAL A 54 -18.04 -18.70 6.14
C VAL A 54 -18.73 -18.58 4.79
N LEU A 55 -18.83 -17.34 4.31
CA LEU A 55 -19.23 -17.04 2.95
C LEU A 55 -18.01 -17.12 2.02
N ASN A 56 -18.20 -17.68 0.82
CA ASN A 56 -17.12 -17.79 -0.18
C ASN A 56 -15.84 -18.45 0.38
N LEU A 57 -15.96 -19.69 0.83
CA LEU A 57 -14.93 -20.45 1.55
C LEU A 57 -13.53 -20.38 0.91
N GLY A 58 -13.42 -20.56 -0.40
CA GLY A 58 -12.13 -20.54 -1.09
C GLY A 58 -11.38 -19.21 -0.94
N PRO A 59 -11.94 -18.08 -1.34
CA PRO A 59 -11.33 -16.77 -1.14
C PRO A 59 -11.11 -16.42 0.34
N ASN A 60 -12.05 -16.73 1.22
CA ASN A 60 -11.97 -16.38 2.64
C ASN A 60 -10.90 -17.19 3.39
N ALA A 61 -10.95 -18.53 3.29
CA ALA A 61 -10.13 -19.40 4.13
C ALA A 61 -8.72 -19.62 3.56
N TYR A 62 -8.51 -19.40 2.26
CA TYR A 62 -7.25 -19.69 1.58
C TYR A 62 -6.62 -18.44 0.96
N ALA A 63 -7.33 -17.73 0.08
CA ALA A 63 -6.72 -16.65 -0.68
C ALA A 63 -6.47 -15.40 0.18
N LYS A 64 -7.47 -14.91 0.91
CA LYS A 64 -7.34 -13.70 1.75
C LYS A 64 -6.24 -13.83 2.81
N PRO A 65 -6.17 -14.89 3.63
CA PRO A 65 -5.09 -15.03 4.61
C PRO A 65 -3.71 -15.23 3.97
N ALA A 66 -3.60 -15.91 2.84
CA ALA A 66 -2.33 -16.04 2.14
C ALA A 66 -1.86 -14.71 1.57
N THR A 67 -2.76 -13.90 1.00
CA THR A 67 -2.45 -12.55 0.52
C THR A 67 -2.07 -11.64 1.68
N ALA A 68 -2.80 -11.67 2.79
CA ALA A 68 -2.47 -10.89 3.99
C ALA A 68 -1.04 -11.19 4.46
N LEU A 69 -0.67 -12.46 4.59
CA LEU A 69 0.68 -12.85 5.00
C LEU A 69 1.76 -12.46 3.98
N ASN A 70 1.42 -12.51 2.68
CA ASN A 70 2.33 -12.02 1.65
C ASN A 70 2.57 -10.51 1.76
N ILE A 71 1.51 -9.73 1.98
CA ILE A 71 1.62 -8.29 2.22
C ILE A 71 2.41 -8.01 3.50
N LEU A 72 2.15 -8.76 4.57
CA LEU A 72 2.90 -8.62 5.81
C LEU A 72 4.39 -8.86 5.61
N ARG A 73 4.74 -9.87 4.79
CA ARG A 73 6.12 -10.22 4.47
C ARG A 73 6.78 -9.18 3.56
N GLU A 74 6.16 -8.84 2.44
CA GLU A 74 6.80 -8.04 1.40
C GLU A 74 6.74 -6.53 1.68
N THR A 75 5.62 -6.07 2.26
CA THR A 75 5.29 -4.64 2.32
C THR A 75 5.42 -4.06 3.74
N VAL A 76 5.05 -4.82 4.77
CA VAL A 76 4.98 -4.30 6.16
C VAL A 76 6.28 -4.54 6.92
N LEU A 77 6.70 -5.80 7.06
CA LEU A 77 7.87 -6.19 7.86
C LEU A 77 9.17 -6.26 7.03
N GLY A 78 9.05 -6.53 5.75
CA GLY A 78 10.15 -6.96 4.91
C GLY A 78 10.48 -8.46 5.07
N PRO A 79 11.01 -9.10 4.00
CA PRO A 79 11.24 -10.55 3.98
C PRO A 79 12.13 -11.06 5.10
N GLU A 80 13.21 -10.36 5.41
CA GLU A 80 14.18 -10.84 6.42
C GLU A 80 13.57 -10.92 7.82
N LEU A 81 12.85 -9.87 8.24
CA LEU A 81 12.22 -9.82 9.55
C LEU A 81 11.05 -10.79 9.66
N PHE A 82 10.21 -10.82 8.63
CA PHE A 82 9.08 -11.73 8.57
C PHE A 82 9.54 -13.20 8.61
N ASP A 83 10.50 -13.59 7.75
CA ASP A 83 10.96 -14.97 7.63
C ASP A 83 11.59 -15.47 8.94
N ARG A 84 12.34 -14.60 9.64
CA ARG A 84 12.85 -14.89 10.98
C ARG A 84 11.73 -15.13 11.99
N ALA A 85 10.74 -14.23 12.04
CA ALA A 85 9.62 -14.35 12.97
C ALA A 85 8.75 -15.58 12.66
N PHE A 86 8.52 -15.86 11.40
CA PHE A 86 7.74 -17.02 10.94
C PHE A 86 8.45 -18.34 11.26
N LYS A 87 9.78 -18.39 11.13
CA LYS A 87 10.59 -19.54 11.52
C LYS A 87 10.52 -19.76 13.03
N GLU A 88 10.64 -18.72 13.83
CA GLU A 88 10.52 -18.81 15.28
C GLU A 88 9.13 -19.34 15.70
N TYR A 89 8.07 -18.85 15.06
CA TYR A 89 6.74 -19.40 15.26
C TYR A 89 6.71 -20.92 14.94
N ALA A 90 7.26 -21.34 13.81
CA ALA A 90 7.27 -22.75 13.40
C ALA A 90 8.03 -23.62 14.41
N GLU A 91 9.18 -23.18 14.91
CA GLU A 91 9.97 -23.88 15.91
C GLU A 91 9.27 -23.95 17.27
N ARG A 92 8.68 -22.83 17.74
CA ARG A 92 7.95 -22.73 19.02
C ARG A 92 6.74 -23.63 19.07
N TRP A 93 6.03 -23.80 17.97
CA TRP A 93 4.76 -24.48 17.89
C TRP A 93 4.81 -25.84 17.16
N ALA A 94 5.98 -26.28 16.75
CA ALA A 94 6.15 -27.60 16.12
C ALA A 94 5.54 -28.71 16.97
N PHE A 95 4.71 -29.56 16.37
CA PHE A 95 3.98 -30.68 17.01
C PHE A 95 3.02 -30.26 18.15
N LYS A 96 2.64 -28.97 18.21
CA LYS A 96 1.65 -28.44 19.14
C LYS A 96 0.40 -27.97 18.37
N HIS A 97 -0.58 -27.47 19.09
CA HIS A 97 -1.86 -27.01 18.53
C HIS A 97 -2.05 -25.51 18.80
N PRO A 98 -1.36 -24.61 18.07
CA PRO A 98 -1.51 -23.18 18.27
C PRO A 98 -2.90 -22.70 17.84
N THR A 99 -3.41 -21.71 18.56
CA THR A 99 -4.56 -20.91 18.14
C THR A 99 -4.10 -19.78 17.22
N PRO A 100 -5.00 -19.10 16.50
CA PRO A 100 -4.64 -17.88 15.77
C PRO A 100 -3.99 -16.80 16.64
N ALA A 101 -4.44 -16.64 17.88
CA ALA A 101 -3.84 -15.70 18.83
C ALA A 101 -2.38 -16.03 19.17
N ASP A 102 -2.05 -17.32 19.25
CA ASP A 102 -0.66 -17.77 19.45
C ASP A 102 0.24 -17.45 18.25
N PHE A 103 -0.31 -17.55 17.05
CA PHE A 103 0.39 -17.12 15.83
C PHE A 103 0.65 -15.60 15.84
N PHE A 104 -0.39 -14.78 16.07
CA PHE A 104 -0.25 -13.32 16.07
C PHE A 104 0.78 -12.86 17.10
N ARG A 105 0.64 -13.34 18.33
CA ARG A 105 1.57 -13.01 19.41
C ARG A 105 3.01 -13.47 19.10
N SER A 106 3.18 -14.66 18.53
CA SER A 106 4.52 -15.14 18.16
C SER A 106 5.18 -14.28 17.10
N MET A 107 4.39 -13.81 16.11
CA MET A 107 4.89 -12.91 15.08
C MET A 107 5.29 -11.54 15.66
N GLU A 108 4.50 -10.99 16.57
CA GLU A 108 4.79 -9.72 17.24
C GLU A 108 6.00 -9.83 18.17
N ASP A 109 6.07 -10.87 19.02
CA ASP A 109 7.20 -11.12 19.91
C ASP A 109 8.52 -11.24 19.12
N ALA A 110 8.52 -12.01 18.05
CA ALA A 110 9.71 -12.30 17.28
C ALA A 110 10.14 -11.15 16.35
N SER A 111 9.19 -10.35 15.87
CA SER A 111 9.49 -9.15 15.04
C SER A 111 9.77 -7.91 15.88
N GLY A 112 9.29 -7.86 17.12
CA GLY A 112 9.33 -6.67 17.97
C GLY A 112 8.45 -5.53 17.45
N THR A 113 7.46 -5.85 16.60
CA THR A 113 6.57 -4.89 15.92
C THR A 113 5.14 -5.05 16.40
N ASP A 114 4.47 -3.93 16.71
CA ASP A 114 3.03 -3.90 16.98
C ASP A 114 2.26 -4.12 15.66
N LEU A 115 1.60 -5.27 15.54
CA LEU A 115 0.82 -5.67 14.37
C LEU A 115 -0.69 -5.79 14.67
N GLU A 116 -1.17 -5.32 15.82
CA GLU A 116 -2.60 -5.40 16.17
C GLU A 116 -3.50 -4.76 15.11
N TRP A 117 -3.08 -3.61 14.56
CA TRP A 117 -3.79 -2.94 13.48
C TRP A 117 -3.95 -3.83 12.25
N PHE A 118 -2.90 -4.60 11.90
CA PHE A 118 -2.89 -5.50 10.75
C PHE A 118 -3.81 -6.71 10.97
N TRP A 119 -3.65 -7.38 12.11
CA TRP A 119 -4.50 -8.53 12.45
C TRP A 119 -5.97 -8.13 12.52
N ARG A 120 -6.28 -7.01 13.17
CA ARG A 120 -7.64 -6.50 13.30
C ARG A 120 -8.27 -6.24 11.94
N GLY A 121 -7.58 -5.55 11.04
CA GLY A 121 -8.10 -5.23 9.72
C GLY A 121 -8.26 -6.46 8.82
N TRP A 122 -7.19 -7.23 8.65
CA TRP A 122 -7.19 -8.35 7.71
C TRP A 122 -7.97 -9.56 8.18
N PHE A 123 -7.91 -9.91 9.47
CA PHE A 123 -8.42 -11.18 10.00
C PHE A 123 -9.80 -11.06 10.65
N TYR A 124 -10.08 -9.95 11.33
CA TYR A 124 -11.31 -9.77 12.08
C TYR A 124 -12.35 -8.88 11.39
N GLY A 125 -11.95 -8.17 10.32
CA GLY A 125 -12.80 -7.25 9.58
C GLY A 125 -13.19 -7.75 8.19
N VAL A 126 -14.15 -7.01 7.60
CA VAL A 126 -14.57 -7.13 6.19
C VAL A 126 -14.25 -5.88 5.37
N ASP A 127 -13.49 -4.97 5.96
CA ASP A 127 -13.02 -3.79 5.27
C ASP A 127 -11.99 -4.16 4.19
N HIS A 128 -11.79 -3.26 3.26
CA HIS A 128 -10.88 -3.42 2.13
C HIS A 128 -9.88 -2.26 2.09
N VAL A 129 -8.87 -2.39 1.28
CA VAL A 129 -7.95 -1.29 0.98
C VAL A 129 -8.53 -0.45 -0.14
N ASP A 130 -8.71 0.83 0.12
CA ASP A 130 -9.00 1.89 -0.85
C ASP A 130 -8.47 3.18 -0.24
N VAL A 131 -7.26 3.57 -0.63
CA VAL A 131 -6.62 4.81 -0.19
C VAL A 131 -6.58 5.76 -1.36
N ALA A 132 -7.32 6.86 -1.28
CA ALA A 132 -7.42 7.84 -2.35
C ALA A 132 -6.49 9.02 -2.14
N MET A 133 -5.81 9.46 -3.20
CA MET A 133 -5.15 10.75 -3.25
C MET A 133 -6.19 11.84 -3.56
N THR A 134 -6.57 12.63 -2.53
CA THR A 134 -7.67 13.58 -2.61
C THR A 134 -7.24 15.00 -3.01
N GLY A 135 -5.97 15.32 -2.81
CA GLY A 135 -5.44 16.63 -3.20
C GLY A 135 -3.92 16.71 -3.10
N ILE A 136 -3.35 17.55 -3.95
CA ILE A 136 -1.94 17.94 -3.91
C ILE A 136 -1.87 19.45 -3.91
N LYS A 137 -1.26 20.02 -2.86
CA LYS A 137 -0.87 21.43 -2.86
C LYS A 137 0.62 21.53 -3.15
N LYS A 138 1.02 22.50 -3.97
CA LYS A 138 2.39 22.78 -4.32
C LYS A 138 2.79 24.15 -3.80
N PHE A 139 3.94 24.22 -3.16
CA PHE A 139 4.51 25.48 -2.68
C PHE A 139 5.98 25.56 -3.11
N LYS A 140 6.45 26.78 -3.34
CA LYS A 140 7.86 27.03 -3.62
C LYS A 140 8.33 28.24 -2.81
N ILE A 141 9.44 28.09 -2.10
CA ILE A 141 10.11 29.18 -1.39
C ILE A 141 11.24 29.69 -2.28
N GLY A 142 11.35 31.04 -2.43
CA GLY A 142 12.37 31.69 -3.25
C GLY A 142 11.84 32.31 -4.54
N GLU A 143 12.74 32.94 -5.36
CA GLU A 143 12.36 33.73 -6.52
C GLU A 143 11.64 32.93 -7.61
N GLN A 144 10.64 33.61 -8.17
CA GLN A 144 9.87 33.33 -9.39
C GLN A 144 9.72 31.87 -9.83
N SER A 145 8.60 31.31 -9.41
CA SER A 145 8.09 30.06 -9.99
C SER A 145 7.88 30.15 -11.50
N SER A 146 8.15 29.06 -12.23
CA SER A 146 7.72 28.90 -13.62
C SER A 146 6.21 29.17 -13.77
N GLU A 147 5.73 29.61 -14.94
CA GLU A 147 4.30 29.88 -15.15
C GLU A 147 3.41 28.71 -14.78
N THR A 148 3.86 27.48 -15.04
CA THR A 148 3.18 26.22 -14.67
C THR A 148 3.03 26.05 -13.16
N PHE A 149 3.93 26.63 -12.37
CA PHE A 149 3.86 26.56 -10.89
C PHE A 149 2.95 27.66 -10.34
N LYS A 150 2.84 28.83 -11.01
CA LYS A 150 1.97 29.94 -10.59
C LYS A 150 0.49 29.58 -10.62
N GLU A 151 0.05 28.75 -11.58
CA GLU A 151 -1.34 28.29 -11.66
C GLU A 151 -1.70 27.28 -10.56
N ALA A 152 -0.70 26.59 -9.98
CA ALA A 152 -0.90 25.54 -8.99
C ALA A 152 -0.75 26.03 -7.52
N VAL A 153 -0.12 27.19 -7.31
CA VAL A 153 0.05 27.82 -5.98
C VAL A 153 -1.23 28.54 -5.63
N THR A 154 -2.16 27.89 -4.96
CA THR A 154 -3.16 28.57 -4.15
C THR A 154 -2.40 29.36 -3.10
N ALA A 155 -2.69 30.66 -2.97
CA ALA A 155 -2.17 31.48 -1.89
C ALA A 155 -2.69 30.89 -0.56
N ASP A 156 -1.83 30.09 0.08
CA ASP A 156 -2.11 29.48 1.38
C ASP A 156 -1.47 30.41 2.42
N ASP A 157 -2.31 31.11 3.17
CA ASP A 157 -1.87 32.10 4.16
C ASP A 157 -1.01 31.42 5.25
N GLU A 158 -1.31 30.19 5.64
CA GLU A 158 -0.55 29.44 6.65
C GLU A 158 0.86 29.11 6.14
N PHE A 159 1.01 28.77 4.87
CA PHE A 159 2.32 28.49 4.28
C PHE A 159 3.15 29.78 4.15
N ASN A 160 2.52 30.89 3.77
CA ASN A 160 3.19 32.18 3.69
C ASN A 160 3.65 32.67 5.06
N GLU A 161 2.85 32.46 6.11
CA GLU A 161 3.21 32.78 7.49
C GLU A 161 4.37 31.88 7.98
N PHE A 162 4.33 30.60 7.67
CA PHE A 162 5.42 29.66 7.95
C PHE A 162 6.72 30.12 7.27
N ALA A 163 6.68 30.44 5.98
CA ALA A 163 7.85 30.88 5.22
C ALA A 163 8.46 32.18 5.74
N ALA A 164 7.61 33.12 6.19
CA ALA A 164 8.03 34.42 6.75
C ALA A 164 8.73 34.29 8.11
N ASN A 165 8.39 33.24 8.88
CA ASN A 165 8.90 32.98 10.23
C ASN A 165 10.16 32.12 10.28
N LEU A 166 10.69 31.65 9.14
CA LEU A 166 11.90 30.82 9.08
C LEU A 166 13.15 31.62 9.59
N SER A 167 13.97 30.97 10.42
CA SER A 167 15.30 31.46 10.76
C SER A 167 16.25 31.42 9.54
N GLU A 168 17.35 32.15 9.58
CA GLU A 168 18.35 32.15 8.49
C GLU A 168 18.93 30.74 8.23
N GLU A 169 19.12 29.92 9.27
CA GLU A 169 19.57 28.54 9.13
C GLU A 169 18.50 27.67 8.46
N GLN A 170 17.23 27.86 8.82
CA GLN A 170 16.11 27.16 8.20
C GLN A 170 15.90 27.61 6.74
N LYS A 171 16.08 28.90 6.44
CA LYS A 171 16.04 29.40 5.06
C LYS A 171 17.12 28.74 4.20
N ALA A 172 18.36 28.62 4.69
CA ALA A 172 19.43 27.94 3.97
C ALA A 172 19.09 26.48 3.67
N GLN A 173 18.50 25.75 4.63
CA GLN A 173 18.05 24.36 4.41
C GLN A 173 16.91 24.28 3.38
N VAL A 174 16.01 25.25 3.37
CA VAL A 174 14.89 25.32 2.43
C VAL A 174 15.37 25.72 1.03
N GLU A 175 16.40 26.55 0.90
CA GLU A 175 17.01 26.88 -0.40
C GLU A 175 17.56 25.67 -1.14
N GLU A 176 18.05 24.65 -0.42
CA GLU A 176 18.50 23.39 -1.02
C GLU A 176 17.31 22.56 -1.58
N LYS A 177 16.12 22.66 -0.94
CA LYS A 177 14.92 21.92 -1.32
C LYS A 177 13.69 22.84 -1.36
N PRO A 178 13.60 23.72 -2.35
CA PRO A 178 12.62 24.79 -2.36
C PRO A 178 11.19 24.36 -2.71
N PHE A 179 11.00 23.14 -3.23
CA PHE A 179 9.68 22.63 -3.62
C PHE A 179 9.06 21.85 -2.48
N PHE A 180 7.85 22.28 -2.08
CA PHE A 180 7.04 21.59 -1.07
C PHE A 180 5.76 21.05 -1.68
N TYR A 181 5.39 19.86 -1.26
CA TYR A 181 4.18 19.17 -1.72
C TYR A 181 3.41 18.68 -0.51
N GLU A 182 2.19 19.17 -0.31
CA GLU A 182 1.26 18.60 0.65
C GLU A 182 0.39 17.58 -0.08
N VAL A 183 0.54 16.30 0.28
CA VAL A 183 -0.24 15.18 -0.27
C VAL A 183 -1.34 14.83 0.70
N SER A 184 -2.58 15.03 0.32
CA SER A 184 -3.76 14.69 1.12
C SER A 184 -4.29 13.32 0.70
N LEU A 185 -4.45 12.43 1.68
CA LEU A 185 -4.90 11.06 1.50
C LEU A 185 -6.16 10.77 2.32
N GLU A 186 -7.04 9.94 1.79
CA GLU A 186 -8.25 9.47 2.45
C GLU A 186 -8.32 7.94 2.39
N ASN A 187 -8.48 7.29 3.55
CA ASN A 187 -8.75 5.86 3.66
C ASN A 187 -10.25 5.61 3.52
N LYS A 188 -10.72 5.34 2.30
CA LYS A 188 -12.12 5.08 1.98
C LYS A 188 -12.53 3.65 2.33
N GLY A 189 -11.61 2.71 2.23
CA GLY A 189 -11.87 1.28 2.41
C GLY A 189 -11.95 0.84 3.88
N GLY A 190 -11.36 1.62 4.79
CA GLY A 190 -11.31 1.35 6.22
C GLY A 190 -10.14 0.47 6.66
N LEU A 191 -9.56 -0.35 5.78
CA LEU A 191 -8.43 -1.18 6.10
C LEU A 191 -7.13 -0.36 6.02
N VAL A 192 -6.42 -0.27 7.14
CA VAL A 192 -5.18 0.51 7.25
C VAL A 192 -4.02 -0.21 6.59
N MET A 193 -3.21 0.53 5.81
CA MET A 193 -2.03 0.03 5.13
C MET A 193 -0.90 1.07 5.14
N PRO A 194 0.37 0.66 4.96
CA PRO A 194 1.45 1.59 4.65
C PRO A 194 1.12 2.44 3.42
N VAL A 195 1.60 3.67 3.41
CA VAL A 195 1.48 4.57 2.26
C VAL A 195 2.76 4.49 1.43
N ILE A 196 2.63 4.11 0.17
CA ILE A 196 3.75 3.98 -0.77
C ILE A 196 3.54 4.99 -1.88
N LEU A 197 4.43 5.98 -1.98
CA LEU A 197 4.35 7.06 -2.98
C LEU A 197 5.57 7.02 -3.90
N GLU A 198 5.35 6.92 -5.20
CA GLU A 198 6.38 7.15 -6.21
C GLU A 198 6.27 8.59 -6.71
N PHE A 199 7.36 9.33 -6.60
CA PHE A 199 7.51 10.66 -7.17
C PHE A 199 8.28 10.57 -8.49
N THR A 200 7.77 11.20 -9.54
CA THR A 200 8.52 11.42 -10.78
C THR A 200 8.87 12.90 -10.88
N TYR A 201 10.13 13.20 -11.09
CA TYR A 201 10.66 14.55 -11.16
C TYR A 201 10.75 15.06 -12.61
N ALA A 202 10.92 16.37 -12.78
CA ALA A 202 11.02 17.02 -14.09
C ALA A 202 12.20 16.52 -14.95
N ASP A 203 13.26 16.02 -14.32
CA ASP A 203 14.40 15.40 -15.01
C ASP A 203 14.19 13.92 -15.40
N GLY A 204 12.99 13.36 -15.10
CA GLY A 204 12.62 11.97 -15.35
C GLY A 204 13.11 10.98 -14.28
N SER A 205 13.85 11.43 -13.27
CA SER A 205 14.24 10.58 -12.15
C SER A 205 13.02 10.22 -11.30
N ARG A 206 13.09 9.09 -10.58
CA ARG A 206 11.99 8.60 -9.71
C ARG A 206 12.53 8.28 -8.32
N GLU A 207 11.67 8.47 -7.34
CA GLU A 207 11.92 8.13 -5.95
C GLU A 207 10.68 7.48 -5.35
N VAL A 208 10.86 6.41 -4.56
CA VAL A 208 9.78 5.73 -3.85
C VAL A 208 9.92 5.97 -2.36
N ASN A 209 8.91 6.60 -1.77
CA ASN A 209 8.81 6.81 -0.34
C ASN A 209 7.82 5.81 0.27
N ARG A 210 8.27 5.06 1.28
CA ARG A 210 7.46 4.10 2.03
C ARG A 210 7.23 4.63 3.43
N ILE A 211 5.98 4.91 3.75
CA ILE A 211 5.55 5.48 5.02
C ILE A 211 4.82 4.38 5.79
N PRO A 212 5.28 4.03 6.99
CA PRO A 212 4.65 2.99 7.79
C PRO A 212 3.19 3.27 8.11
N ALA A 213 2.41 2.21 8.38
CA ALA A 213 0.97 2.29 8.63
C ALA A 213 0.61 3.12 9.88
N GLU A 214 1.57 3.34 10.77
CA GLU A 214 1.45 4.19 11.96
C GLU A 214 1.07 5.64 11.63
N ILE A 215 1.25 6.09 10.39
CA ILE A 215 0.79 7.41 9.94
C ILE A 215 -0.72 7.59 10.18
N TRP A 216 -1.49 6.52 10.13
CA TRP A 216 -2.93 6.49 10.35
C TRP A 216 -3.34 6.46 11.83
N ARG A 217 -2.38 6.33 12.76
CA ARG A 217 -2.67 6.09 14.19
C ARG A 217 -3.48 7.21 14.84
N LYS A 218 -3.24 8.44 14.44
CA LYS A 218 -3.93 9.61 14.99
C LYS A 218 -5.26 9.88 14.29
N TYR A 219 -5.31 9.69 12.98
CA TYR A 219 -6.46 9.92 12.12
C TYR A 219 -6.55 8.78 11.11
N ALA A 220 -7.51 7.88 11.32
CA ALA A 220 -7.63 6.67 10.50
C ALA A 220 -8.28 6.91 9.13
N GLU A 221 -8.97 8.05 8.95
CA GLU A 221 -9.73 8.35 7.73
C GLU A 221 -9.00 9.28 6.78
N LYS A 222 -8.35 10.33 7.30
CA LYS A 222 -7.71 11.35 6.47
C LYS A 222 -6.39 11.80 7.07
N ILE A 223 -5.39 11.94 6.21
CA ILE A 223 -4.08 12.47 6.58
C ILE A 223 -3.57 13.42 5.50
N SER A 224 -2.68 14.34 5.89
CA SER A 224 -1.86 15.12 4.97
C SER A 224 -0.39 14.91 5.32
N ILE A 225 0.45 14.76 4.30
CA ILE A 225 1.88 14.54 4.44
C ILE A 225 2.60 15.60 3.61
N VAL A 226 3.59 16.25 4.20
CA VAL A 226 4.40 17.24 3.51
C VAL A 226 5.74 16.65 3.13
N PHE A 227 6.10 16.81 1.86
CA PHE A 227 7.40 16.43 1.29
C PHE A 227 8.09 17.68 0.76
N ASN A 228 9.41 17.73 0.86
CA ASN A 228 10.21 18.75 0.19
C ASN A 228 11.24 18.13 -0.75
N SER A 229 11.55 18.81 -1.83
CA SER A 229 12.46 18.35 -2.87
C SER A 229 13.31 19.49 -3.43
N ASP A 230 14.50 19.16 -3.91
CA ASP A 230 15.35 20.01 -4.74
C ASP A 230 14.86 20.10 -6.17
N LYS A 231 14.03 19.14 -6.62
CA LYS A 231 13.50 19.01 -7.97
C LYS A 231 11.98 19.17 -8.00
N GLU A 232 11.47 19.72 -9.08
CA GLU A 232 10.04 19.79 -9.30
C GLU A 232 9.45 18.40 -9.56
N VAL A 233 8.39 18.02 -8.80
CA VAL A 233 7.62 16.80 -9.01
C VAL A 233 6.59 17.01 -10.09
N THR A 234 6.59 16.15 -11.10
CA THR A 234 5.66 16.18 -12.23
C THR A 234 4.51 15.19 -12.10
N SER A 235 4.75 14.07 -11.37
CA SER A 235 3.67 13.13 -11.04
C SER A 235 3.94 12.41 -9.72
N ILE A 236 2.84 12.00 -9.08
CA ILE A 236 2.86 11.17 -7.88
C ILE A 236 1.93 9.97 -8.13
N VAL A 237 2.39 8.78 -7.78
CA VAL A 237 1.61 7.54 -7.86
C VAL A 237 1.56 6.91 -6.49
N LEU A 238 0.34 6.65 -6.00
CA LEU A 238 0.10 5.90 -4.77
C LEU A 238 0.07 4.40 -5.12
N ASP A 239 0.74 3.58 -4.31
CA ASP A 239 0.90 2.13 -4.50
C ASP A 239 1.33 1.73 -5.93
N PRO A 240 2.48 2.25 -6.42
CA PRO A 240 2.91 2.09 -7.82
C PRO A 240 3.12 0.64 -8.24
N PHE A 241 3.30 -0.27 -7.28
CA PHE A 241 3.55 -1.70 -7.52
C PHE A 241 2.33 -2.58 -7.23
N GLU A 242 1.18 -2.01 -6.88
CA GLU A 242 -0.03 -2.72 -6.47
C GLU A 242 0.23 -3.73 -5.32
N GLU A 243 0.98 -3.30 -4.30
CA GLU A 243 1.40 -4.15 -3.18
C GLU A 243 0.37 -4.23 -2.05
N THR A 244 -0.58 -3.28 -1.97
CA THR A 244 -1.49 -3.13 -0.83
C THR A 244 -2.84 -3.80 -1.02
N ALA A 245 -3.16 -4.32 -2.20
CA ALA A 245 -4.47 -4.84 -2.59
C ALA A 245 -5.56 -3.76 -2.67
N ASP A 246 -5.19 -2.54 -3.07
CA ASP A 246 -6.12 -1.45 -3.31
C ASP A 246 -7.17 -1.83 -4.37
N ILE A 247 -8.44 -1.61 -4.06
CA ILE A 247 -9.55 -2.00 -4.95
C ILE A 247 -9.89 -0.95 -5.99
N ASP A 248 -9.47 0.30 -5.81
CA ASP A 248 -9.71 1.41 -6.73
C ASP A 248 -8.44 2.19 -7.06
N ILE A 249 -7.63 1.66 -7.95
CA ILE A 249 -6.40 2.31 -8.41
C ILE A 249 -6.65 3.59 -9.24
N SER A 250 -7.90 3.91 -9.60
CA SER A 250 -8.22 5.11 -10.39
C SER A 250 -7.98 6.42 -9.63
N ASN A 251 -7.97 6.34 -8.30
CA ASN A 251 -7.76 7.47 -7.40
C ASN A 251 -6.29 7.60 -6.91
N ASN A 252 -5.36 6.80 -7.47
CA ASN A 252 -3.97 6.70 -7.04
C ASN A 252 -3.01 7.60 -7.82
N TYR A 253 -3.48 8.41 -8.75
CA TYR A 253 -2.62 9.18 -9.66
C TYR A 253 -2.78 10.68 -9.50
N TRP A 254 -1.64 11.36 -9.50
CA TRP A 254 -1.58 12.81 -9.67
C TRP A 254 -0.48 13.17 -10.70
N PRO A 255 -0.77 13.95 -11.76
CA PRO A 255 -2.09 14.40 -12.21
C PRO A 255 -3.05 13.24 -12.45
N LYS A 256 -4.36 13.51 -12.29
CA LYS A 256 -5.40 12.49 -12.44
C LYS A 256 -5.32 11.85 -13.83
N GLN A 257 -5.21 10.53 -13.89
CA GLN A 257 -5.20 9.79 -15.14
C GLN A 257 -6.60 9.26 -15.46
N GLU A 258 -7.01 9.38 -16.73
CA GLU A 258 -8.17 8.65 -17.23
C GLU A 258 -7.76 7.19 -17.47
N LEU A 259 -8.05 6.32 -16.54
CA LEU A 259 -7.88 4.88 -16.75
C LEU A 259 -8.94 4.38 -17.73
N PRO A 260 -8.58 3.44 -18.64
CA PRO A 260 -9.52 2.91 -19.59
C PRO A 260 -10.69 2.24 -18.86
N SER A 261 -11.91 2.59 -19.24
CA SER A 261 -13.11 1.99 -18.68
C SER A 261 -13.12 0.47 -18.90
N ARG A 262 -13.85 -0.29 -18.06
CA ARG A 262 -14.03 -1.74 -18.26
C ARG A 262 -14.48 -2.10 -19.68
N PHE A 263 -15.24 -1.22 -20.32
CA PHE A 263 -15.71 -1.38 -21.70
C PHE A 263 -14.56 -1.22 -22.72
N GLN A 264 -13.64 -0.28 -22.49
CA GLN A 264 -12.44 -0.11 -23.33
C GLN A 264 -11.50 -1.30 -23.22
N LEU A 265 -11.26 -1.80 -22.01
CA LEU A 265 -10.47 -3.00 -21.77
C LEU A 265 -11.11 -4.26 -22.39
N TYR A 266 -12.45 -4.35 -22.41
CA TYR A 266 -13.17 -5.45 -23.08
C TYR A 266 -13.01 -5.36 -24.61
N LYS A 267 -13.08 -4.17 -25.18
CA LYS A 267 -12.86 -3.92 -26.63
C LYS A 267 -11.44 -4.28 -27.05
N GLU A 268 -10.44 -3.93 -26.26
CA GLU A 268 -9.04 -4.25 -26.56
C GLU A 268 -8.77 -5.76 -26.54
N LYS A 269 -9.35 -6.49 -25.58
CA LYS A 269 -9.27 -7.96 -25.56
C LYS A 269 -9.99 -8.62 -26.74
N GLY A 270 -11.11 -8.07 -27.20
CA GLY A 270 -11.85 -8.59 -28.37
C GLY A 270 -11.23 -8.26 -29.72
N SER A 271 -10.30 -7.30 -29.80
CA SER A 271 -9.58 -6.95 -31.04
C SER A 271 -8.26 -7.69 -31.23
N GLY A 272 -7.76 -8.39 -30.21
CA GLY A 272 -6.53 -9.19 -30.24
C GLY A 272 -6.71 -10.66 -30.69
N GLU A 273 -7.93 -11.12 -30.89
CA GLU A 273 -8.28 -12.48 -31.35
C GLU A 273 -8.85 -12.48 -32.79
N ARG A 274 -8.15 -11.83 -33.74
CA ARG A 274 -8.42 -12.02 -35.16
C ARG A 274 -7.11 -12.17 -35.93
#